data_0f19002d5b6b5c638d967c15cf74ac91
#
_entry.id   0f19002d5b6b5c638d967c15cf74ac91
#
_cell.length_a   1.000
_cell.length_b   1.000
_cell.length_c   1.000
_cell.angle_alpha   90.00
_cell.angle_beta   90.00
_cell.angle_gamma   90.00
#
_symmetry.space_group_name_H-M   'P 1'
#
loop_
_entity.id
_entity.type
_entity.pdbx_description
1 polymer ?
#
loop_
_entity_poly.entity_id
_entity_poly.type
_entity_poly.pdbx_seq_one_letter_code
_entity_poly.pdbx_strand_id
1 'polypeptide(L)'
;MKHKLRSAMLLCVGLLAIAAISIGTSKAANPDETVDIIGGYQLKTYSKIYASGISAESGTTHGGGGSCNVSATFYALDTDDNVIYTVTGSDTYNYYAIVNHSVKDAAHDYFYKAESVHHITYNGNNHTYYQTADYP
;
A
#
# COMPACT_ATOMS: atom_id res chain seq x y z
N MET A 1 -51.51 -4.84 12.90
CA MET A 1 -50.24 -5.44 13.30
C MET A 1 -49.45 -6.09 12.16
N LYS A 2 -50.12 -6.78 11.24
CA LYS A 2 -49.44 -7.48 10.13
C LYS A 2 -48.68 -6.56 9.13
N HIS A 3 -49.19 -5.34 8.89
CA HIS A 3 -48.54 -4.38 7.97
C HIS A 3 -47.27 -3.74 8.51
N LYS A 4 -47.15 -3.52 9.82
CA LYS A 4 -45.95 -2.96 10.45
C LYS A 4 -44.79 -3.93 10.46
N LEU A 5 -45.08 -5.23 10.57
CA LEU A 5 -44.01 -6.27 10.53
C LEU A 5 -43.40 -6.42 9.13
N ARG A 6 -44.25 -6.30 8.07
CA ARG A 6 -43.77 -6.39 6.68
C ARG A 6 -42.86 -5.20 6.30
N SER A 7 -43.22 -3.99 6.74
CA SER A 7 -42.41 -2.80 6.49
C SER A 7 -41.07 -2.84 7.24
N ALA A 8 -41.06 -3.33 8.49
CA ALA A 8 -39.80 -3.50 9.25
C ALA A 8 -38.90 -4.56 8.63
N MET A 9 -39.48 -5.65 8.11
CA MET A 9 -38.74 -6.73 7.47
C MET A 9 -38.18 -6.29 6.11
N LEU A 10 -38.89 -5.47 5.33
CA LEU A 10 -38.37 -4.90 4.10
C LEU A 10 -37.22 -3.90 4.37
N LEU A 11 -37.33 -3.12 5.45
CA LEU A 11 -36.26 -2.17 5.84
C LEU A 11 -34.99 -2.88 6.29
N CYS A 12 -35.13 -3.98 7.04
CA CYS A 12 -33.97 -4.80 7.46
C CYS A 12 -33.29 -5.51 6.29
N VAL A 13 -34.06 -6.01 5.31
CA VAL A 13 -33.49 -6.65 4.11
C VAL A 13 -32.81 -5.61 3.23
N GLY A 14 -33.39 -4.40 3.09
CA GLY A 14 -32.77 -3.31 2.36
C GLY A 14 -31.46 -2.81 3.00
N LEU A 15 -31.39 -2.69 4.32
CA LEU A 15 -30.19 -2.32 5.06
C LEU A 15 -29.10 -3.39 4.98
N LEU A 16 -29.47 -4.67 5.04
CA LEU A 16 -28.53 -5.79 4.86
C LEU A 16 -27.99 -5.85 3.43
N ALA A 17 -28.80 -5.56 2.42
CA ALA A 17 -28.35 -5.52 1.02
C ALA A 17 -27.38 -4.36 0.76
N ILE A 18 -27.61 -3.18 1.36
CA ILE A 18 -26.71 -2.03 1.26
C ILE A 18 -25.38 -2.30 1.99
N ALA A 19 -25.42 -2.93 3.16
CA ALA A 19 -24.22 -3.34 3.88
C ALA A 19 -23.41 -4.41 3.11
N ALA A 20 -24.07 -5.35 2.43
CA ALA A 20 -23.42 -6.36 1.61
C ALA A 20 -22.75 -5.79 0.35
N ILE A 21 -23.32 -4.73 -0.25
CA ILE A 21 -22.76 -4.05 -1.43
C ILE A 21 -21.51 -3.22 -1.04
N SER A 22 -21.46 -2.68 0.17
CA SER A 22 -20.29 -1.91 0.64
C SER A 22 -19.09 -2.79 1.06
N ILE A 23 -19.29 -4.08 1.31
CA ILE A 23 -18.24 -5.03 1.67
C ILE A 23 -17.55 -5.63 0.42
N GLY A 24 -18.17 -5.54 -0.77
CA GLY A 24 -17.73 -6.22 -1.98
C GLY A 24 -16.81 -5.43 -2.91
N THR A 25 -16.46 -4.17 -2.63
CA THR A 25 -15.77 -3.29 -3.58
C THR A 25 -14.36 -2.83 -3.17
N SER A 26 -13.86 -3.16 -1.98
CA SER A 26 -12.46 -2.90 -1.64
C SER A 26 -11.59 -4.07 -2.13
N LYS A 27 -11.12 -4.03 -3.37
CA LYS A 27 -10.00 -4.87 -3.77
C LYS A 27 -8.81 -4.47 -2.90
N ALA A 28 -8.30 -5.42 -2.11
CA ALA A 28 -7.07 -5.22 -1.37
C ALA A 28 -5.95 -4.98 -2.38
N ALA A 29 -5.19 -3.88 -2.22
CA ALA A 29 -3.94 -3.71 -2.93
C ALA A 29 -3.04 -4.93 -2.61
N ASN A 30 -2.36 -5.46 -3.63
CA ASN A 30 -1.39 -6.53 -3.44
C ASN A 30 -0.06 -5.91 -2.97
N PRO A 31 0.27 -5.93 -1.67
CA PRO A 31 1.59 -5.52 -1.23
C PRO A 31 2.61 -6.55 -1.70
N ASP A 32 3.73 -6.09 -2.22
CA ASP A 32 4.93 -6.91 -2.36
C ASP A 32 5.80 -6.74 -1.12
N GLU A 33 6.16 -7.85 -0.50
CA GLU A 33 6.84 -7.87 0.79
C GLU A 33 7.88 -8.98 0.85
N THR A 34 9.06 -8.67 1.38
CA THR A 34 10.07 -9.66 1.74
C THR A 34 10.39 -9.55 3.22
N VAL A 35 10.42 -10.68 3.89
CA VAL A 35 10.88 -10.82 5.28
C VAL A 35 12.10 -11.71 5.30
N ASP A 36 13.18 -11.26 5.94
CA ASP A 36 14.44 -11.98 6.05
C ASP A 36 15.03 -11.81 7.47
N ILE A 37 16.09 -12.52 7.78
CA ILE A 37 16.83 -12.40 9.05
C ILE A 37 18.27 -11.97 8.75
N ILE A 38 18.66 -10.81 9.24
CA ILE A 38 20.00 -10.27 9.11
C ILE A 38 20.58 -10.03 10.50
N GLY A 39 21.71 -10.71 10.78
CA GLY A 39 22.37 -10.59 12.09
C GLY A 39 21.51 -11.05 13.27
N GLY A 40 20.57 -11.96 13.05
CA GLY A 40 19.64 -12.45 14.07
C GLY A 40 18.40 -11.57 14.29
N TYR A 41 18.23 -10.50 13.52
CA TYR A 41 17.10 -9.58 13.62
C TYR A 41 16.26 -9.60 12.35
N GLN A 42 14.95 -9.42 12.51
CA GLN A 42 14.05 -9.39 11.39
C GLN A 42 14.29 -8.16 10.53
N LEU A 43 14.45 -8.38 9.24
CA LEU A 43 14.32 -7.40 8.17
C LEU A 43 12.96 -7.55 7.51
N LYS A 44 12.32 -6.43 7.21
CA LYS A 44 11.15 -6.37 6.35
C LYS A 44 11.33 -5.28 5.32
N THR A 45 11.14 -5.60 4.05
CA THR A 45 11.03 -4.65 2.94
C THR A 45 9.66 -4.80 2.29
N TYR A 46 9.05 -3.70 1.88
CA TYR A 46 7.74 -3.74 1.25
C TYR A 46 7.49 -2.56 0.32
N SER A 47 6.63 -2.80 -0.66
CA SER A 47 5.91 -1.76 -1.42
C SER A 47 4.42 -2.06 -1.38
N LYS A 48 3.60 -1.06 -1.24
CA LYS A 48 2.15 -1.20 -1.24
C LYS A 48 1.46 0.02 -1.85
N ILE A 49 0.34 -0.24 -2.51
CA ILE A 49 -0.63 0.77 -2.91
C ILE A 49 -1.87 0.54 -2.07
N TYR A 50 -2.36 1.58 -1.42
CA TYR A 50 -3.54 1.46 -0.57
C TYR A 50 -4.81 1.21 -1.41
N ALA A 51 -5.83 0.63 -0.79
CA ALA A 51 -7.02 0.10 -1.48
C ALA A 51 -7.78 1.12 -2.35
N SER A 52 -7.65 2.42 -2.07
CA SER A 52 -8.23 3.49 -2.90
C SER A 52 -7.35 3.88 -4.10
N GLY A 53 -6.10 3.43 -4.16
CA GLY A 53 -5.12 3.90 -5.15
C GLY A 53 -4.61 5.33 -4.92
N ILE A 54 -5.19 6.08 -4.01
CA ILE A 54 -4.85 7.51 -3.81
C ILE A 54 -3.55 7.73 -3.02
N SER A 55 -3.01 6.69 -2.39
CA SER A 55 -1.74 6.73 -1.69
C SER A 55 -0.95 5.44 -1.85
N ALA A 56 0.37 5.55 -1.77
CA ALA A 56 1.29 4.43 -1.85
C ALA A 56 2.47 4.64 -0.89
N GLU A 57 3.10 3.54 -0.47
CA GLU A 57 4.19 3.54 0.49
C GLU A 57 5.18 2.42 0.19
N SER A 58 6.46 2.70 0.38
CA SER A 58 7.52 1.71 0.38
C SER A 58 8.40 1.88 1.61
N GLY A 59 8.80 0.79 2.23
CA GLY A 59 9.55 0.87 3.48
C GLY A 59 10.52 -0.28 3.70
N THR A 60 11.54 0.01 4.50
CA THR A 60 12.54 -0.93 5.00
C THR A 60 12.60 -0.83 6.51
N THR A 61 12.54 -1.95 7.22
CA THR A 61 12.71 -2.00 8.68
C THR A 61 13.69 -3.09 9.07
N HIS A 62 14.52 -2.84 10.09
CA HIS A 62 15.47 -3.82 10.64
C HIS A 62 15.53 -3.72 12.15
N GLY A 63 15.18 -4.78 12.86
CA GLY A 63 15.09 -4.80 14.33
C GLY A 63 16.41 -4.61 15.07
N GLY A 64 17.53 -4.83 14.42
CA GLY A 64 18.89 -4.68 14.99
C GLY A 64 19.53 -3.30 14.83
N GLY A 65 18.80 -2.32 14.28
CA GLY A 65 19.30 -0.95 14.12
C GLY A 65 20.25 -0.77 12.93
N GLY A 66 20.18 -1.64 11.93
CA GLY A 66 20.90 -1.44 10.67
C GLY A 66 20.47 -0.13 9.99
N SER A 67 21.38 0.45 9.20
CA SER A 67 21.04 1.59 8.34
C SER A 67 20.13 1.12 7.22
N CYS A 68 18.90 1.55 7.27
CA CYS A 68 17.86 1.26 6.27
C CYS A 68 17.82 2.39 5.25
N ASN A 69 17.70 2.03 3.97
CA ASN A 69 17.48 2.96 2.88
C ASN A 69 16.37 2.41 1.98
N VAL A 70 15.52 3.29 1.49
CA VAL A 70 14.52 3.00 0.47
C VAL A 70 14.50 4.10 -0.58
N SER A 71 14.47 3.71 -1.84
CA SER A 71 14.17 4.59 -2.98
C SER A 71 12.98 4.02 -3.71
N ALA A 72 11.94 4.82 -3.89
CA ALA A 72 10.68 4.37 -4.49
C ALA A 72 10.23 5.29 -5.61
N THR A 73 9.57 4.71 -6.62
CA THR A 73 8.88 5.40 -7.71
C THR A 73 7.43 4.93 -7.75
N PHE A 74 6.52 5.87 -7.70
CA PHE A 74 5.09 5.63 -7.80
C PHE A 74 4.57 6.18 -9.12
N TYR A 75 3.81 5.39 -9.84
CA TYR A 75 3.28 5.68 -11.17
C TYR A 75 1.79 5.96 -11.08
N ALA A 76 1.36 7.14 -11.52
CA ALA A 76 -0.03 7.55 -11.48
C ALA A 76 -0.70 7.50 -12.85
N LEU A 77 -1.96 7.03 -12.85
CA LEU A 77 -2.89 7.09 -13.97
C LEU A 77 -4.02 8.08 -13.68
N ASP A 78 -4.65 8.60 -14.73
CA ASP A 78 -5.94 9.26 -14.66
C ASP A 78 -7.11 8.26 -14.75
N THR A 79 -8.33 8.75 -14.72
CA THR A 79 -9.55 7.93 -14.83
C THR A 79 -9.72 7.27 -16.21
N ASP A 80 -8.96 7.69 -17.21
CA ASP A 80 -8.95 7.13 -18.57
C ASP A 80 -7.77 6.17 -18.79
N ASP A 81 -7.09 5.77 -17.70
CA ASP A 81 -5.93 4.86 -17.67
C ASP A 81 -4.69 5.39 -18.43
N ASN A 82 -4.56 6.70 -18.59
CA ASN A 82 -3.34 7.29 -19.13
C ASN A 82 -2.31 7.53 -18.03
N VAL A 83 -1.06 7.19 -18.29
CA VAL A 83 0.06 7.55 -17.38
C VAL A 83 0.27 9.06 -17.43
N ILE A 84 0.03 9.73 -16.30
CA ILE A 84 0.04 11.18 -16.22
C ILE A 84 1.30 11.73 -15.57
N TYR A 85 1.84 11.05 -14.58
CA TYR A 85 3.11 11.41 -13.92
C TYR A 85 3.68 10.28 -13.08
N THR A 86 4.92 10.43 -12.68
CA THR A 86 5.59 9.62 -11.67
C THR A 86 6.04 10.50 -10.50
N VAL A 87 6.07 9.89 -9.30
CA VAL A 87 6.62 10.53 -8.11
C VAL A 87 7.72 9.65 -7.57
N THR A 88 8.89 10.23 -7.31
CA THR A 88 10.03 9.53 -6.71
C THR A 88 10.33 10.09 -5.33
N GLY A 89 10.80 9.23 -4.44
CA GLY A 89 11.28 9.63 -3.13
C GLY A 89 12.34 8.68 -2.62
N SER A 90 13.11 9.12 -1.65
CA SER A 90 14.06 8.29 -0.92
C SER A 90 14.13 8.70 0.54
N ASP A 91 14.42 7.73 1.40
CA ASP A 91 14.62 7.94 2.83
C ASP A 91 15.76 7.04 3.33
N THR A 92 16.47 7.50 4.34
CA THR A 92 17.54 6.76 4.99
C THR A 92 17.51 7.02 6.48
N TYR A 93 17.34 5.98 7.27
CA TYR A 93 17.34 6.07 8.72
C TYR A 93 17.77 4.76 9.37
N ASN A 94 18.19 4.80 10.64
CA ASN A 94 18.47 3.60 11.41
C ASN A 94 17.16 2.98 11.87
N TYR A 95 17.06 1.66 11.87
CA TYR A 95 15.90 0.83 12.18
C TYR A 95 14.78 0.86 11.13
N TYR A 96 14.52 1.98 10.47
CA TYR A 96 13.49 2.08 9.44
C TYR A 96 13.77 3.21 8.46
N ALA A 97 13.29 3.05 7.23
CA ALA A 97 13.21 4.11 6.23
C ALA A 97 11.88 3.95 5.48
N ILE A 98 11.14 5.02 5.26
CA ILE A 98 9.81 4.98 4.65
C ILE A 98 9.64 6.14 3.69
N VAL A 99 9.16 5.83 2.47
CA VAL A 99 8.72 6.79 1.48
C VAL A 99 7.23 6.59 1.24
N ASN A 100 6.45 7.65 1.37
CA ASN A 100 5.03 7.63 1.05
C ASN A 100 4.66 8.84 0.21
N HIS A 101 3.67 8.65 -0.66
CA HIS A 101 3.10 9.72 -1.49
C HIS A 101 1.60 9.54 -1.65
N SER A 102 0.91 10.67 -1.87
CA SER A 102 -0.47 10.70 -2.31
C SER A 102 -0.54 11.26 -3.73
N VAL A 103 -1.57 10.87 -4.48
CA VAL A 103 -1.83 11.45 -5.79
C VAL A 103 -2.15 12.93 -5.70
N LYS A 104 -1.95 13.66 -6.80
CA LYS A 104 -2.18 15.11 -6.85
C LYS A 104 -3.66 15.46 -6.84
N ASP A 105 -4.47 14.68 -7.51
CA ASP A 105 -5.92 14.84 -7.58
C ASP A 105 -6.62 13.52 -7.19
N ALA A 106 -7.01 13.41 -5.93
CA ALA A 106 -7.65 12.22 -5.39
C ALA A 106 -9.04 11.89 -6.01
N ALA A 107 -9.62 12.81 -6.78
CA ALA A 107 -10.88 12.59 -7.47
C ALA A 107 -10.71 11.94 -8.86
N HIS A 108 -9.52 12.11 -9.47
CA HIS A 108 -9.29 11.73 -10.86
C HIS A 108 -8.03 10.89 -11.07
N ASP A 109 -7.10 10.87 -10.09
CA ASP A 109 -5.81 10.19 -10.20
C ASP A 109 -5.75 8.99 -9.27
N TYR A 110 -5.01 7.95 -9.66
CA TYR A 110 -4.66 6.84 -8.77
C TYR A 110 -3.28 6.27 -9.11
N PHE A 111 -2.58 5.76 -8.09
CA PHE A 111 -1.36 4.99 -8.30
C PHE A 111 -1.73 3.57 -8.75
N TYR A 112 -1.13 3.12 -9.84
CA TYR A 112 -1.33 1.77 -10.35
C TYR A 112 -0.11 0.87 -10.12
N LYS A 113 1.07 1.45 -9.91
CA LYS A 113 2.32 0.73 -9.71
C LYS A 113 3.24 1.47 -8.75
N ALA A 114 3.92 0.71 -7.89
CA ALA A 114 4.99 1.19 -7.04
C ALA A 114 6.21 0.28 -7.21
N GLU A 115 7.36 0.85 -7.53
CA GLU A 115 8.65 0.15 -7.61
C GLU A 115 9.60 0.72 -6.58
N SER A 116 10.33 -0.15 -5.86
CA SER A 116 11.29 0.29 -4.86
C SER A 116 12.54 -0.57 -4.81
N VAL A 117 13.63 0.08 -4.42
CA VAL A 117 14.90 -0.54 -4.09
C VAL A 117 15.20 -0.26 -2.62
N HIS A 118 15.53 -1.29 -1.89
CA HIS A 118 15.79 -1.27 -0.47
C HIS A 118 17.21 -1.70 -0.20
N HIS A 119 17.92 -0.92 0.59
CA HIS A 119 19.25 -1.27 1.08
C HIS A 119 19.25 -1.34 2.60
N ILE A 120 19.92 -2.35 3.13
CA ILE A 120 20.21 -2.46 4.55
C ILE A 120 21.70 -2.67 4.74
N THR A 121 22.30 -1.85 5.59
CA THR A 121 23.69 -2.03 6.03
C THR A 121 23.70 -2.38 7.51
N TYR A 122 24.19 -3.56 7.83
CA TYR A 122 24.30 -4.05 9.20
C TYR A 122 25.64 -4.75 9.41
N ASN A 123 26.40 -4.32 10.44
CA ASN A 123 27.74 -4.83 10.74
C ASN A 123 28.69 -4.84 9.52
N GLY A 124 28.64 -3.78 8.69
CA GLY A 124 29.49 -3.64 7.51
C GLY A 124 29.05 -4.47 6.29
N ASN A 125 27.99 -5.25 6.39
CA ASN A 125 27.42 -6.01 5.28
C ASN A 125 26.23 -5.28 4.67
N ASN A 126 26.16 -5.24 3.34
CA ASN A 126 25.11 -4.61 2.57
C ASN A 126 24.22 -5.67 1.93
N HIS A 127 22.91 -5.46 2.04
CA HIS A 127 21.89 -6.28 1.40
C HIS A 127 20.97 -5.39 0.57
N THR A 128 20.52 -5.89 -0.58
CA THR A 128 19.64 -5.15 -1.50
C THR A 128 18.44 -6.00 -1.85
N TYR A 129 17.26 -5.39 -1.83
CA TYR A 129 15.98 -6.00 -2.16
C TYR A 129 15.22 -5.11 -3.13
N TYR A 130 14.41 -5.73 -3.98
CA TYR A 130 13.57 -5.04 -4.96
C TYR A 130 12.12 -5.45 -4.72
N GLN A 131 11.22 -4.48 -4.74
CA GLN A 131 9.78 -4.71 -4.55
C GLN A 131 9.00 -4.02 -5.66
N THR A 132 7.93 -4.66 -6.10
CA THR A 132 6.98 -4.08 -7.04
C THR A 132 5.57 -4.39 -6.57
N ALA A 133 4.78 -3.36 -6.31
CA ALA A 133 3.37 -3.50 -6.00
C ALA A 133 2.53 -2.95 -7.16
N ASP A 134 1.52 -3.70 -7.55
CA ASP A 134 0.56 -3.30 -8.57
C ASP A 134 -0.81 -3.08 -7.93
N TYR A 135 -1.51 -2.05 -8.37
CA TYR A 135 -2.90 -1.82 -8.00
C TYR A 135 -3.79 -2.73 -8.85
N PRO A 136 -4.69 -3.48 -8.23
CA PRO A 136 -5.53 -4.44 -8.93
C PRO A 136 -6.60 -3.82 -9.81
#